data_800b8ee7660961e26aae8bcfde5ca6d3
#
_entry.id   800b8ee7660961e26aae8bcfde5ca6d3
#
_cell.length_a   1.000
_cell.length_b   1.000
_cell.length_c   1.000
_cell.angle_alpha   90.00
_cell.angle_beta   90.00
_cell.angle_gamma   90.00
#
_symmetry.space_group_name_H-M   'P 1'
#
loop_
_entity.id
_entity.type
_entity.pdbx_description
1 polymer ?
#
loop_
_entity_poly.entity_id
_entity_poly.type
_entity_poly.pdbx_seq_one_letter_code
_entity_poly.pdbx_strand_id
1 'polypeptide(L)'
;MTEPSASMPTPSAAHPGPALRPAASVIAVRRGSPDLLLWVRRSEANPFLGGFHSFPGGRWAKEDGPMPDDPEAALPTMARCAARELFEETGLLHGFRGALPALDEQRRVRKAVLDGSMLFWPTVKEWGLDFDQSSYVPCGRWITPHFSRARFNTQFFLLLFEGTPPEVDVWPGELESGGWIDPRVALREWEDEKIVLAMPTLYTIRVLAEGSHGLPGRLHAIPEANGVPSRHVYVRPAITMIPMRTETIPPATHTNAVVVGDGDVVIVDPGSDAEDDLEALHRVVEEHLGPGGRVRSVLLTHAHRDHIGGVEAVRKRYGAPVWGHALVGDRVPLDLVMVDGDVIDLPGRNHRLLRVMETPGHSRSHLAFFEKESRTLVAGDLVSGLSTVVIAPPDGDMRAYVKSLERVRALGARTLVPGHGPPNRGVDQMLAERIQHRALRERRVLESLADGPLAQDALRVCVYADTPEADPRLAALTLEAHLAKLEGEGRVRRDGGLIALAGGGSRESGVAPGRDDA
;
A
#
# COMPACT_ATOMS: atom_id res chain seq x y z
N MET A 1 29.13 -8.37 -33.51
CA MET A 1 29.82 -8.32 -32.19
C MET A 1 28.75 -8.10 -31.17
N THR A 2 28.42 -9.14 -30.44
CA THR A 2 27.40 -9.16 -29.41
C THR A 2 27.96 -8.51 -28.14
N GLU A 3 27.42 -7.38 -27.73
CA GLU A 3 27.74 -6.78 -26.43
C GLU A 3 27.33 -7.71 -25.29
N PRO A 4 28.12 -7.83 -24.22
CA PRO A 4 27.79 -8.66 -23.08
C PRO A 4 26.62 -8.01 -22.30
N SER A 5 25.50 -8.71 -22.22
CA SER A 5 24.39 -8.46 -21.31
C SER A 5 24.94 -8.37 -19.89
N ALA A 6 24.84 -7.20 -19.27
CA ALA A 6 25.15 -7.01 -17.86
C ALA A 6 24.19 -7.90 -17.05
N SER A 7 24.71 -9.00 -16.50
CA SER A 7 23.97 -9.88 -15.62
C SER A 7 23.59 -9.11 -14.34
N MET A 8 22.29 -9.03 -14.08
CA MET A 8 21.76 -8.56 -12.79
C MET A 8 22.32 -9.40 -11.64
N PRO A 9 22.64 -8.78 -10.49
CA PRO A 9 23.16 -9.53 -9.35
C PRO A 9 22.12 -10.54 -8.85
N THR A 10 22.58 -11.73 -8.51
CA THR A 10 21.82 -12.78 -7.84
C THR A 10 21.14 -12.22 -6.59
N PRO A 11 19.86 -12.54 -6.30
CA PRO A 11 19.15 -12.05 -5.14
C PRO A 11 19.89 -12.44 -3.87
N SER A 12 20.35 -11.46 -3.11
CA SER A 12 20.74 -11.61 -1.71
C SER A 12 19.52 -12.13 -0.94
N ALA A 13 19.75 -13.03 0.04
CA ALA A 13 18.72 -13.64 0.88
C ALA A 13 17.64 -12.61 1.27
N ALA A 14 16.38 -12.95 0.99
CA ALA A 14 15.22 -12.10 1.22
C ALA A 14 15.30 -11.42 2.58
N HIS A 15 15.29 -10.08 2.61
CA HIS A 15 15.12 -9.35 3.85
C HIS A 15 13.81 -9.80 4.48
N PRO A 16 13.82 -10.30 5.72
CA PRO A 16 12.58 -10.62 6.42
C PRO A 16 11.79 -9.31 6.51
N GLY A 17 10.59 -9.31 5.92
CA GLY A 17 9.68 -8.15 6.03
C GLY A 17 9.43 -7.77 7.50
N PRO A 18 8.70 -6.66 7.77
CA PRO A 18 8.45 -6.21 9.13
C PRO A 18 7.93 -7.33 10.02
N ALA A 19 8.40 -7.40 11.27
CA ALA A 19 7.99 -8.42 12.22
C ALA A 19 6.45 -8.47 12.35
N LEU A 20 5.92 -9.68 12.36
CA LEU A 20 4.49 -9.93 12.52
C LEU A 20 4.10 -9.67 13.99
N ARG A 21 3.18 -8.74 14.24
CA ARG A 21 2.77 -8.33 15.58
C ARG A 21 1.42 -8.94 15.94
N PRO A 22 1.28 -9.57 17.13
CA PRO A 22 0.00 -10.07 17.60
C PRO A 22 -1.00 -8.91 17.79
N ALA A 23 -2.25 -9.14 17.38
CA ALA A 23 -3.35 -8.20 17.53
C ALA A 23 -4.68 -8.95 17.69
N ALA A 24 -5.70 -8.31 18.28
CA ALA A 24 -7.03 -8.84 18.38
C ALA A 24 -8.07 -7.84 17.88
N SER A 25 -9.19 -8.33 17.37
CA SER A 25 -10.30 -7.50 16.91
C SER A 25 -11.63 -8.14 17.24
N VAL A 26 -12.67 -7.32 17.42
CA VAL A 26 -14.00 -7.73 17.88
C VAL A 26 -15.04 -7.50 16.81
N ILE A 27 -15.69 -8.56 16.34
CA ILE A 27 -16.89 -8.51 15.51
C ILE A 27 -18.11 -8.55 16.46
N ALA A 28 -18.62 -7.39 16.83
CA ALA A 28 -19.78 -7.27 17.70
C ALA A 28 -21.05 -7.18 16.86
N VAL A 29 -21.95 -8.14 17.01
CA VAL A 29 -23.21 -8.24 16.25
C VAL A 29 -24.39 -8.22 17.22
N ARG A 30 -25.28 -7.25 17.06
CA ARG A 30 -26.60 -7.26 17.71
C ARG A 30 -27.60 -7.95 16.78
N ARG A 31 -28.09 -9.09 17.23
CA ARG A 31 -29.10 -9.87 16.49
C ARG A 31 -30.44 -9.18 16.49
N GLY A 32 -31.13 -9.22 15.35
CA GLY A 32 -32.47 -8.65 15.20
C GLY A 32 -32.87 -8.52 13.73
N SER A 33 -33.85 -7.66 13.48
CA SER A 33 -34.29 -7.37 12.11
C SER A 33 -34.30 -5.86 11.89
N PRO A 34 -33.22 -5.33 11.30
CA PRO A 34 -32.01 -5.99 10.82
C PRO A 34 -31.02 -6.37 11.95
N ASP A 35 -30.08 -7.25 11.64
CA ASP A 35 -28.86 -7.40 12.43
C ASP A 35 -28.03 -6.11 12.34
N LEU A 36 -27.39 -5.73 13.45
CA LEU A 36 -26.50 -4.56 13.47
C LEU A 36 -25.08 -4.99 13.82
N LEU A 37 -24.11 -4.38 13.16
CA LEU A 37 -22.68 -4.59 13.34
C LEU A 37 -22.05 -3.33 13.94
N LEU A 38 -21.23 -3.50 14.97
CA LEU A 38 -20.42 -2.41 15.49
C LEU A 38 -19.17 -2.23 14.63
N TRP A 39 -18.98 -1.02 14.16
CA TRP A 39 -17.76 -0.62 13.45
C TRP A 39 -17.23 0.72 13.95
N VAL A 40 -15.98 1.00 13.62
CA VAL A 40 -15.30 2.25 13.93
C VAL A 40 -14.63 2.79 12.67
N ARG A 41 -14.49 4.11 12.55
CA ARG A 41 -13.72 4.77 11.49
C ARG A 41 -12.40 5.27 12.05
N ARG A 42 -11.30 4.84 11.45
CA ARG A 42 -9.96 5.29 11.82
C ARG A 42 -9.74 6.73 11.37
N SER A 43 -9.06 7.53 12.19
CA SER A 43 -8.68 8.90 11.81
C SER A 43 -7.87 8.91 10.51
N GLU A 44 -8.12 9.88 9.63
CA GLU A 44 -7.36 10.06 8.38
C GLU A 44 -5.84 10.22 8.64
N ALA A 45 -5.47 10.77 9.78
CA ALA A 45 -4.07 10.95 10.19
C ALA A 45 -3.38 9.66 10.63
N ASN A 46 -4.12 8.54 10.77
CA ASN A 46 -3.53 7.29 11.21
C ASN A 46 -2.62 6.71 10.11
N PRO A 47 -1.34 6.39 10.38
CA PRO A 47 -0.40 5.89 9.38
C PRO A 47 -0.76 4.49 8.86
N PHE A 48 -1.59 3.73 9.58
CA PHE A 48 -2.06 2.41 9.16
C PHE A 48 -3.57 2.43 8.96
N LEU A 49 -4.02 2.26 7.71
CA LEU A 49 -5.42 2.25 7.30
C LEU A 49 -6.20 3.51 7.71
N GLY A 50 -5.60 4.71 7.63
CA GLY A 50 -6.29 5.97 7.90
C GLY A 50 -7.53 6.16 7.03
N GLY A 51 -8.65 6.58 7.65
CA GLY A 51 -9.96 6.76 7.01
C GLY A 51 -10.73 5.46 6.70
N PHE A 52 -10.17 4.28 6.99
CA PHE A 52 -10.87 3.00 6.83
C PHE A 52 -11.86 2.76 7.96
N HIS A 53 -12.97 2.10 7.62
CA HIS A 53 -13.83 1.47 8.61
C HIS A 53 -13.27 0.10 8.97
N SER A 54 -13.25 -0.20 10.24
CA SER A 54 -12.75 -1.45 10.83
C SER A 54 -13.61 -1.87 12.02
N PHE A 55 -13.28 -2.99 12.61
CA PHE A 55 -13.85 -3.40 13.89
C PHE A 55 -12.98 -2.89 15.04
N PRO A 56 -13.52 -2.69 16.24
CA PRO A 56 -12.73 -2.38 17.42
C PRO A 56 -11.61 -3.41 17.62
N GLY A 57 -10.40 -2.94 17.92
CA GLY A 57 -9.27 -3.82 18.15
C GLY A 57 -7.92 -3.17 17.95
N GLY A 58 -6.89 -3.82 18.49
CA GLY A 58 -5.53 -3.33 18.41
C GLY A 58 -4.49 -4.36 18.80
N ARG A 59 -3.31 -3.89 19.24
CA ARG A 59 -2.15 -4.72 19.48
C ARG A 59 -2.18 -5.35 20.87
N TRP A 60 -1.68 -6.57 20.93
CA TRP A 60 -1.36 -7.19 22.21
C TRP A 60 -0.41 -6.32 23.04
N ALA A 61 -0.70 -6.21 24.33
CA ALA A 61 0.12 -5.57 25.34
C ALA A 61 0.49 -6.57 26.45
N LYS A 62 1.59 -6.32 27.17
CA LYS A 62 2.06 -7.23 28.25
C LYS A 62 1.03 -7.43 29.35
N GLU A 63 0.18 -6.45 29.60
CA GLU A 63 -0.89 -6.55 30.60
C GLU A 63 -1.99 -7.54 30.21
N ASP A 64 -2.16 -7.87 28.91
CA ASP A 64 -3.12 -8.88 28.45
C ASP A 64 -2.72 -10.30 28.86
N GLY A 65 -1.44 -10.51 29.26
CA GLY A 65 -0.87 -11.77 29.70
C GLY A 65 0.24 -12.29 28.78
N PRO A 66 0.78 -13.48 29.09
CA PRO A 66 1.83 -14.08 28.27
C PRO A 66 1.32 -14.43 26.88
N MET A 67 2.19 -14.30 25.87
CA MET A 67 1.87 -14.64 24.47
C MET A 67 2.55 -15.96 24.10
N PRO A 68 1.82 -17.08 24.07
CA PRO A 68 2.32 -18.34 23.55
C PRO A 68 2.55 -18.29 22.03
N ASP A 69 3.50 -19.09 21.54
CA ASP A 69 3.75 -19.24 20.09
C ASP A 69 2.62 -20.02 19.39
N ASP A 70 2.04 -20.99 20.11
CA ASP A 70 0.90 -21.74 19.60
C ASP A 70 -0.37 -20.88 19.55
N PRO A 71 -1.01 -20.73 18.37
CA PRO A 71 -2.18 -19.88 18.22
C PRO A 71 -3.38 -20.26 19.08
N GLU A 72 -3.61 -21.56 19.34
CA GLU A 72 -4.73 -22.00 20.18
C GLU A 72 -4.45 -21.69 21.66
N ALA A 73 -3.23 -21.93 22.12
CA ALA A 73 -2.82 -21.58 23.47
C ALA A 73 -2.80 -20.04 23.71
N ALA A 74 -2.66 -19.24 22.65
CA ALA A 74 -2.73 -17.78 22.72
C ALA A 74 -4.16 -17.21 22.83
N LEU A 75 -5.21 -17.99 22.54
CA LEU A 75 -6.60 -17.50 22.52
C LEU A 75 -7.04 -16.80 23.80
N PRO A 76 -6.73 -17.30 25.03
CA PRO A 76 -7.09 -16.61 26.26
C PRO A 76 -6.47 -15.21 26.36
N THR A 77 -5.19 -15.07 26.03
CA THR A 77 -4.48 -13.80 26.02
C THR A 77 -5.04 -12.86 24.94
N MET A 78 -5.35 -13.39 23.76
CA MET A 78 -5.94 -12.59 22.67
C MET A 78 -7.38 -12.15 23.00
N ALA A 79 -8.18 -12.95 23.71
CA ALA A 79 -9.50 -12.53 24.19
C ALA A 79 -9.38 -11.36 25.21
N ARG A 80 -8.37 -11.38 26.08
CA ARG A 80 -8.08 -10.26 26.99
C ARG A 80 -7.68 -9.01 26.20
N CYS A 81 -6.80 -9.13 25.20
CA CYS A 81 -6.46 -8.04 24.30
C CYS A 81 -7.72 -7.46 23.62
N ALA A 82 -8.58 -8.30 23.08
CA ALA A 82 -9.84 -7.89 22.44
C ALA A 82 -10.77 -7.14 23.41
N ALA A 83 -10.88 -7.59 24.66
CA ALA A 83 -11.71 -6.95 25.69
C ALA A 83 -11.18 -5.59 26.10
N ARG A 84 -9.87 -5.45 26.27
CA ARG A 84 -9.21 -4.17 26.57
C ARG A 84 -9.41 -3.18 25.42
N GLU A 85 -9.10 -3.56 24.20
CA GLU A 85 -9.25 -2.71 23.01
C GLU A 85 -10.71 -2.30 22.78
N LEU A 86 -11.67 -3.20 22.98
CA LEU A 86 -13.09 -2.88 22.90
C LEU A 86 -13.48 -1.77 23.90
N PHE A 87 -12.98 -1.86 25.15
CA PHE A 87 -13.21 -0.82 26.13
C PHE A 87 -12.49 0.49 25.78
N GLU A 88 -11.23 0.42 25.38
CA GLU A 88 -10.43 1.59 25.00
C GLU A 88 -11.06 2.36 23.83
N GLU A 89 -11.56 1.68 22.82
CA GLU A 89 -12.09 2.29 21.60
C GLU A 89 -13.56 2.69 21.69
N THR A 90 -14.38 1.96 22.46
CA THR A 90 -15.85 2.13 22.46
C THR A 90 -16.49 2.36 23.83
N GLY A 91 -15.74 2.18 24.91
CA GLY A 91 -16.25 2.23 26.28
C GLY A 91 -17.04 0.97 26.71
N LEU A 92 -17.18 -0.05 25.84
CA LEU A 92 -17.93 -1.25 26.16
C LEU A 92 -17.14 -2.21 27.04
N LEU A 93 -17.76 -2.61 28.18
CA LEU A 93 -17.34 -3.71 29.03
C LEU A 93 -18.25 -4.92 28.73
N HIS A 94 -17.75 -5.90 27.97
CA HIS A 94 -18.48 -7.12 27.64
C HIS A 94 -17.72 -8.36 28.16
N GLY A 95 -18.47 -9.38 28.59
CA GLY A 95 -17.88 -10.61 29.13
C GLY A 95 -17.35 -10.46 30.55
N PHE A 96 -17.82 -9.48 31.32
CA PHE A 96 -17.47 -9.29 32.71
C PHE A 96 -18.63 -9.66 33.63
N ARG A 97 -18.31 -10.44 34.68
CA ARG A 97 -19.25 -10.78 35.76
C ARG A 97 -18.96 -9.90 36.97
N GLY A 98 -19.99 -9.39 37.59
CA GLY A 98 -19.94 -8.47 38.73
C GLY A 98 -20.76 -7.20 38.46
N ALA A 99 -20.78 -6.31 39.44
CA ALA A 99 -21.45 -5.01 39.30
C ALA A 99 -20.55 -4.04 38.52
N LEU A 100 -20.98 -3.64 37.34
CA LEU A 100 -20.23 -2.66 36.55
C LEU A 100 -20.16 -1.32 37.31
N PRO A 101 -19.01 -0.60 37.29
CA PRO A 101 -18.88 0.71 37.88
C PRO A 101 -19.76 1.73 37.15
N ALA A 102 -20.04 2.85 37.82
CA ALA A 102 -20.80 3.96 37.23
C ALA A 102 -20.14 4.46 35.94
N LEU A 103 -20.91 4.95 34.98
CA LEU A 103 -20.42 5.41 33.67
C LEU A 103 -19.33 6.49 33.79
N ASP A 104 -19.46 7.42 34.76
CA ASP A 104 -18.44 8.45 34.95
C ASP A 104 -17.11 7.86 35.40
N GLU A 105 -17.15 6.81 36.22
CA GLU A 105 -15.94 6.08 36.63
C GLU A 105 -15.34 5.31 35.45
N GLN A 106 -16.17 4.64 34.64
CA GLN A 106 -15.70 3.98 33.42
C GLN A 106 -15.01 4.98 32.48
N ARG A 107 -15.60 6.17 32.26
CA ARG A 107 -15.01 7.24 31.43
C ARG A 107 -13.70 7.77 32.00
N ARG A 108 -13.63 7.96 33.32
CA ARG A 108 -12.41 8.39 34.01
C ARG A 108 -11.27 7.40 33.80
N VAL A 109 -11.54 6.13 34.04
CA VAL A 109 -10.56 5.06 33.88
C VAL A 109 -10.15 4.91 32.42
N ARG A 110 -11.12 4.90 31.49
CA ARG A 110 -10.84 4.81 30.06
C ARG A 110 -9.87 5.90 29.60
N LYS A 111 -10.06 7.14 30.07
CA LYS A 111 -9.13 8.24 29.77
C LYS A 111 -7.73 7.95 30.31
N ALA A 112 -7.63 7.45 31.54
CA ALA A 112 -6.35 7.14 32.17
C ALA A 112 -5.64 5.93 31.53
N VAL A 113 -6.38 4.97 30.99
CA VAL A 113 -5.83 3.86 30.20
C VAL A 113 -5.30 4.36 28.85
N LEU A 114 -6.06 5.20 28.16
CA LEU A 114 -5.68 5.78 26.86
C LEU A 114 -4.46 6.71 26.96
N ASP A 115 -4.29 7.44 28.06
CA ASP A 115 -3.10 8.28 28.28
C ASP A 115 -1.91 7.54 28.93
N GLY A 116 -2.08 6.24 29.21
CA GLY A 116 -1.06 5.35 29.76
C GLY A 116 -0.78 5.53 31.24
N SER A 117 -1.58 6.32 31.98
CA SER A 117 -1.42 6.53 33.43
C SER A 117 -2.01 5.39 34.27
N MET A 118 -2.86 4.55 33.68
CA MET A 118 -3.43 3.36 34.31
C MET A 118 -3.35 2.15 33.35
N LEU A 119 -3.39 0.95 33.93
CA LEU A 119 -3.51 -0.31 33.20
C LEU A 119 -4.94 -0.84 33.32
N PHE A 120 -5.47 -1.39 32.24
CA PHE A 120 -6.85 -1.88 32.20
C PHE A 120 -7.09 -3.07 33.14
N TRP A 121 -6.26 -4.12 33.05
CA TRP A 121 -6.49 -5.37 33.78
C TRP A 121 -6.33 -5.24 35.30
N PRO A 122 -5.35 -4.50 35.85
CA PRO A 122 -5.31 -4.17 37.27
C PRO A 122 -6.59 -3.46 37.74
N THR A 123 -7.10 -2.51 36.96
CA THR A 123 -8.31 -1.77 37.30
C THR A 123 -9.56 -2.66 37.27
N VAL A 124 -9.68 -3.56 36.30
CA VAL A 124 -10.76 -4.58 36.26
C VAL A 124 -10.80 -5.39 37.55
N LYS A 125 -9.62 -5.79 38.04
CA LYS A 125 -9.49 -6.50 39.32
C LYS A 125 -9.89 -5.65 40.53
N GLU A 126 -9.51 -4.36 40.54
CA GLU A 126 -9.92 -3.41 41.59
C GLU A 126 -11.43 -3.18 41.61
N TRP A 127 -12.09 -3.21 40.44
CA TRP A 127 -13.55 -3.18 40.31
C TRP A 127 -14.23 -4.48 40.78
N GLY A 128 -13.48 -5.53 41.10
CA GLY A 128 -14.03 -6.83 41.49
C GLY A 128 -14.76 -7.53 40.36
N LEU A 129 -14.36 -7.26 39.11
CA LEU A 129 -14.93 -7.90 37.94
C LEU A 129 -14.14 -9.14 37.54
N ASP A 130 -14.87 -10.22 37.24
CA ASP A 130 -14.31 -11.45 36.68
C ASP A 130 -14.54 -11.49 35.18
N PHE A 131 -13.47 -11.70 34.41
CA PHE A 131 -13.55 -11.80 32.95
C PHE A 131 -13.93 -13.21 32.49
N ASP A 132 -15.06 -13.31 31.82
CA ASP A 132 -15.53 -14.54 31.16
C ASP A 132 -15.09 -14.56 29.69
N GLN A 133 -13.92 -15.14 29.46
CA GLN A 133 -13.35 -15.25 28.11
C GLN A 133 -14.23 -16.07 27.13
N SER A 134 -15.14 -16.93 27.63
CA SER A 134 -16.04 -17.71 26.78
C SER A 134 -17.05 -16.85 25.99
N SER A 135 -17.24 -15.59 26.44
CA SER A 135 -18.02 -14.60 25.73
C SER A 135 -17.36 -14.13 24.43
N TYR A 136 -16.04 -14.37 24.27
CA TYR A 136 -15.26 -14.01 23.09
C TYR A 136 -15.04 -15.26 22.22
N VAL A 137 -15.93 -15.49 21.26
CA VAL A 137 -15.91 -16.69 20.42
C VAL A 137 -14.94 -16.49 19.26
N PRO A 138 -13.82 -17.26 19.16
CA PRO A 138 -12.91 -17.13 18.02
C PRO A 138 -13.65 -17.32 16.71
N CYS A 139 -13.37 -16.48 15.70
CA CYS A 139 -14.08 -16.53 14.42
C CYS A 139 -13.19 -16.24 13.19
N GLY A 140 -11.91 -16.42 13.32
CA GLY A 140 -10.94 -16.32 12.23
C GLY A 140 -9.68 -15.61 12.64
N ARG A 141 -8.62 -15.80 11.84
CA ARG A 141 -7.30 -15.19 12.05
C ARG A 141 -6.78 -14.65 10.73
N TRP A 142 -6.46 -13.37 10.73
CA TRP A 142 -6.03 -12.66 9.53
C TRP A 142 -4.58 -12.20 9.65
N ILE A 143 -3.80 -12.41 8.61
CA ILE A 143 -2.42 -11.96 8.53
C ILE A 143 -2.29 -10.86 7.48
N THR A 144 -1.75 -9.72 7.89
CA THR A 144 -1.47 -8.61 6.98
C THR A 144 -0.52 -9.06 5.85
N PRO A 145 -0.77 -8.68 4.59
CA PRO A 145 0.06 -9.04 3.45
C PRO A 145 1.55 -8.69 3.64
N HIS A 146 2.43 -9.42 2.95
CA HIS A 146 3.89 -9.30 3.10
C HIS A 146 4.43 -7.92 2.70
N PHE A 147 3.79 -7.25 1.76
CA PHE A 147 4.20 -5.93 1.25
C PHE A 147 3.83 -4.76 2.17
N SER A 148 3.09 -4.99 3.27
CA SER A 148 2.65 -3.93 4.17
C SER A 148 3.80 -3.46 5.06
N ARG A 149 3.90 -2.13 5.28
CA ARG A 149 4.91 -1.51 6.18
C ARG A 149 4.75 -1.92 7.64
N ALA A 150 3.52 -2.20 8.08
CA ALA A 150 3.19 -2.74 9.39
C ALA A 150 2.41 -4.04 9.20
N ARG A 151 2.80 -5.09 9.90
CA ARG A 151 2.18 -6.41 9.75
C ARG A 151 1.64 -6.91 11.08
N PHE A 152 0.42 -7.42 11.01
CA PHE A 152 -0.31 -7.95 12.17
C PHE A 152 -0.78 -9.38 11.91
N ASN A 153 -0.74 -10.18 12.95
CA ASN A 153 -1.44 -11.45 13.06
C ASN A 153 -2.63 -11.22 13.99
N THR A 154 -3.80 -10.97 13.41
CA THR A 154 -4.98 -10.51 14.14
C THR A 154 -5.94 -11.67 14.36
N GLN A 155 -6.19 -12.02 15.62
CA GLN A 155 -7.25 -12.92 16.02
C GLN A 155 -8.57 -12.16 16.11
N PHE A 156 -9.62 -12.67 15.44
CA PHE A 156 -10.96 -12.09 15.49
C PHE A 156 -11.85 -12.88 16.44
N PHE A 157 -12.65 -12.13 17.21
CA PHE A 157 -13.62 -12.68 18.14
C PHE A 157 -15.02 -12.17 17.83
N LEU A 158 -15.99 -13.06 17.79
CA LEU A 158 -17.40 -12.73 17.64
C LEU A 158 -18.02 -12.52 19.03
N LEU A 159 -18.72 -11.39 19.18
CA LEU A 159 -19.61 -11.10 20.30
C LEU A 159 -21.04 -10.97 19.79
N LEU A 160 -21.98 -11.63 20.46
CA LEU A 160 -23.39 -11.60 20.11
C LEU A 160 -24.19 -10.86 21.19
N PHE A 161 -24.95 -9.86 20.76
CA PHE A 161 -25.86 -9.09 21.61
C PHE A 161 -27.30 -9.35 21.21
N GLU A 162 -28.18 -9.41 22.20
CA GLU A 162 -29.62 -9.53 22.01
C GLU A 162 -30.32 -8.26 22.50
N GLY A 163 -31.49 -7.94 21.95
CA GLY A 163 -32.28 -6.80 22.35
C GLY A 163 -31.74 -5.44 21.85
N THR A 164 -31.78 -4.42 22.71
CA THR A 164 -31.27 -3.08 22.37
C THR A 164 -29.74 -3.11 22.29
N PRO A 165 -29.14 -2.57 21.21
CA PRO A 165 -27.69 -2.51 21.14
C PRO A 165 -27.13 -1.62 22.26
N PRO A 166 -26.02 -1.98 22.92
CA PRO A 166 -25.41 -1.13 23.92
C PRO A 166 -24.97 0.19 23.31
N GLU A 167 -25.07 1.26 24.10
CA GLU A 167 -24.54 2.55 23.69
C GLU A 167 -23.00 2.49 23.59
N VAL A 168 -22.45 3.09 22.55
CA VAL A 168 -21.01 3.17 22.31
C VAL A 168 -20.56 4.62 22.33
N ASP A 169 -19.41 4.87 22.94
CA ASP A 169 -18.84 6.20 23.13
C ASP A 169 -17.44 6.24 22.48
N VAL A 170 -17.37 6.61 21.19
CA VAL A 170 -16.11 6.68 20.43
C VAL A 170 -15.51 8.07 20.58
N TRP A 171 -14.27 8.14 21.07
CA TRP A 171 -13.59 9.42 21.30
C TRP A 171 -12.65 9.76 20.13
N PRO A 172 -12.60 11.05 19.73
CA PRO A 172 -11.68 11.52 18.72
C PRO A 172 -10.21 11.28 19.13
N GLY A 173 -9.40 10.84 18.15
CA GLY A 173 -7.97 10.53 18.35
C GLY A 173 -7.49 9.53 17.33
N GLU A 174 -7.23 8.31 17.73
CA GLU A 174 -6.94 7.20 16.80
C GLU A 174 -8.16 6.89 15.92
N LEU A 175 -9.34 7.01 16.48
CA LEU A 175 -10.63 6.89 15.79
C LEU A 175 -11.26 8.27 15.57
N GLU A 176 -12.12 8.35 14.55
CA GLU A 176 -12.89 9.55 14.22
C GLU A 176 -14.37 9.41 14.61
N SER A 177 -14.92 8.22 14.42
CA SER A 177 -16.33 7.90 14.69
C SER A 177 -16.53 6.40 14.82
N GLY A 178 -17.71 5.99 15.27
CA GLY A 178 -18.13 4.60 15.33
C GLY A 178 -19.58 4.48 15.75
N GLY A 179 -20.12 3.29 15.58
CA GLY A 179 -21.52 3.02 15.94
C GLY A 179 -22.04 1.71 15.33
N TRP A 180 -23.32 1.47 15.51
CA TRP A 180 -24.01 0.29 15.00
C TRP A 180 -24.56 0.57 13.61
N ILE A 181 -24.31 -0.33 12.66
CA ILE A 181 -24.76 -0.23 11.25
C ILE A 181 -25.39 -1.53 10.79
N ASP A 182 -26.39 -1.46 9.91
CA ASP A 182 -26.86 -2.60 9.13
C ASP A 182 -25.78 -3.03 8.14
N PRO A 183 -25.29 -4.29 8.17
CA PRO A 183 -24.25 -4.76 7.25
C PRO A 183 -24.60 -4.56 5.77
N ARG A 184 -25.89 -4.61 5.41
CA ARG A 184 -26.35 -4.36 4.03
C ARG A 184 -26.21 -2.90 3.64
N VAL A 185 -26.36 -1.96 4.58
CA VAL A 185 -26.10 -0.54 4.35
C VAL A 185 -24.61 -0.33 4.17
N ALA A 186 -23.78 -0.89 5.06
CA ALA A 186 -22.32 -0.80 4.97
C ALA A 186 -21.79 -1.36 3.63
N LEU A 187 -22.33 -2.49 3.18
CA LEU A 187 -21.95 -3.10 1.89
C LEU A 187 -22.31 -2.19 0.71
N ARG A 188 -23.54 -1.62 0.69
CA ARG A 188 -23.93 -0.64 -0.34
C ARG A 188 -23.07 0.60 -0.34
N GLU A 189 -22.74 1.18 0.82
CA GLU A 189 -21.86 2.35 0.91
C GLU A 189 -20.46 2.06 0.37
N TRP A 190 -19.96 0.83 0.56
CA TRP A 190 -18.71 0.40 -0.06
C TRP A 190 -18.86 0.22 -1.58
N GLU A 191 -19.92 -0.43 -2.05
CA GLU A 191 -20.23 -0.60 -3.48
C GLU A 191 -20.43 0.74 -4.20
N ASP A 192 -21.01 1.73 -3.52
CA ASP A 192 -21.16 3.12 -3.97
C ASP A 192 -19.87 3.96 -3.81
N GLU A 193 -18.76 3.36 -3.35
CA GLU A 193 -17.46 3.99 -3.12
C GLU A 193 -17.46 5.16 -2.11
N LYS A 194 -18.47 5.26 -1.26
CA LYS A 194 -18.58 6.26 -0.20
C LYS A 194 -17.62 6.00 0.96
N ILE A 195 -17.29 4.74 1.20
CA ILE A 195 -16.40 4.29 2.28
C ILE A 195 -15.29 3.39 1.76
N VAL A 196 -14.30 3.13 2.61
CA VAL A 196 -13.23 2.18 2.36
C VAL A 196 -13.17 1.15 3.48
N LEU A 197 -12.99 -0.11 3.09
CA LEU A 197 -12.96 -1.25 3.98
C LEU A 197 -11.65 -2.03 3.80
N ALA A 198 -11.04 -2.44 4.91
CA ALA A 198 -10.00 -3.46 4.86
C ALA A 198 -10.62 -4.82 4.54
N MET A 199 -9.85 -5.74 4.00
CA MET A 199 -10.34 -7.06 3.58
C MET A 199 -11.08 -7.83 4.67
N PRO A 200 -10.56 -7.97 5.91
CA PRO A 200 -11.28 -8.64 6.97
C PRO A 200 -12.67 -8.03 7.21
N THR A 201 -12.75 -6.70 7.18
CA THR A 201 -14.01 -5.97 7.38
C THR A 201 -14.98 -6.20 6.23
N LEU A 202 -14.52 -6.12 4.98
CA LEU A 202 -15.36 -6.35 3.79
C LEU A 202 -15.93 -7.78 3.76
N TYR A 203 -15.09 -8.80 3.96
CA TYR A 203 -15.56 -10.19 3.96
C TYR A 203 -16.55 -10.47 5.09
N THR A 204 -16.28 -9.94 6.28
CA THR A 204 -17.23 -10.05 7.41
C THR A 204 -18.57 -9.37 7.09
N ILE A 205 -18.55 -8.17 6.52
CA ILE A 205 -19.78 -7.45 6.12
C ILE A 205 -20.54 -8.23 5.06
N ARG A 206 -19.88 -8.83 4.06
CA ARG A 206 -20.53 -9.69 3.05
C ARG A 206 -21.25 -10.87 3.70
N VAL A 207 -20.59 -11.57 4.64
CA VAL A 207 -21.19 -12.68 5.38
C VAL A 207 -22.40 -12.22 6.19
N LEU A 208 -22.29 -11.09 6.89
CA LEU A 208 -23.34 -10.56 7.76
C LEU A 208 -24.51 -9.91 6.98
N ALA A 209 -24.28 -9.42 5.76
CA ALA A 209 -25.33 -8.90 4.89
C ALA A 209 -26.38 -9.98 4.51
N GLU A 210 -25.97 -11.25 4.56
CA GLU A 210 -26.85 -12.40 4.40
C GLU A 210 -27.53 -12.84 5.71
N GLY A 211 -27.24 -12.16 6.84
CA GLY A 211 -27.76 -12.44 8.17
C GLY A 211 -26.78 -13.18 9.09
N SER A 212 -27.06 -13.14 10.39
CA SER A 212 -26.20 -13.69 11.45
C SER A 212 -26.39 -15.20 11.71
N HIS A 213 -27.23 -15.91 10.95
CA HIS A 213 -27.40 -17.33 11.09
C HIS A 213 -26.11 -18.11 10.78
N GLY A 214 -25.87 -19.20 11.48
CA GLY A 214 -24.69 -20.05 11.26
C GLY A 214 -23.34 -19.44 11.68
N LEU A 215 -23.34 -18.34 12.44
CA LEU A 215 -22.13 -17.82 13.06
C LEU A 215 -21.73 -18.66 14.29
N PRO A 216 -20.40 -18.82 14.56
CA PRO A 216 -19.24 -18.27 13.84
C PRO A 216 -18.80 -19.06 12.61
N GLY A 217 -19.41 -20.22 12.33
CA GLY A 217 -18.96 -21.15 11.27
C GLY A 217 -18.79 -20.48 9.91
N ARG A 218 -19.70 -19.58 9.52
CA ARG A 218 -19.61 -18.86 8.23
C ARG A 218 -18.42 -17.89 8.16
N LEU A 219 -18.00 -17.32 9.30
CA LEU A 219 -16.79 -16.47 9.37
C LEU A 219 -15.52 -17.32 9.26
N HIS A 220 -15.49 -18.49 9.89
CA HIS A 220 -14.39 -19.45 9.74
C HIS A 220 -14.27 -20.02 8.31
N ALA A 221 -15.38 -20.09 7.58
CA ALA A 221 -15.38 -20.58 6.19
C ALA A 221 -14.73 -19.60 5.20
N ILE A 222 -14.40 -18.37 5.60
CA ILE A 222 -13.68 -17.42 4.77
C ILE A 222 -12.23 -17.94 4.58
N PRO A 223 -11.79 -18.26 3.35
CA PRO A 223 -10.45 -18.85 3.13
C PRO A 223 -9.31 -17.99 3.67
N GLU A 224 -9.42 -16.68 3.57
CA GLU A 224 -8.41 -15.71 4.03
C GLU A 224 -8.34 -15.58 5.55
N ALA A 225 -9.37 -16.04 6.27
CA ALA A 225 -9.42 -16.03 7.74
C ALA A 225 -8.68 -17.20 8.41
N ASN A 226 -7.86 -17.95 7.68
CA ASN A 226 -7.15 -19.16 8.14
C ASN A 226 -5.70 -18.89 8.60
N GLY A 227 -5.33 -17.63 8.83
CA GLY A 227 -3.98 -17.28 9.28
C GLY A 227 -2.91 -17.40 8.19
N VAL A 228 -3.32 -17.25 6.94
CA VAL A 228 -2.39 -17.07 5.81
C VAL A 228 -2.45 -15.63 5.32
N PRO A 229 -1.34 -15.05 4.85
CA PRO A 229 -1.35 -13.71 4.28
C PRO A 229 -2.29 -13.64 3.07
N SER A 230 -3.12 -12.59 3.02
CA SER A 230 -3.97 -12.37 1.86
C SER A 230 -3.13 -12.14 0.60
N ARG A 231 -3.58 -12.72 -0.52
CA ARG A 231 -2.91 -12.66 -1.82
C ARG A 231 -3.47 -11.56 -2.74
N HIS A 232 -4.45 -10.80 -2.29
CA HIS A 232 -5.01 -9.67 -3.03
C HIS A 232 -5.51 -8.59 -2.08
N VAL A 233 -5.79 -7.40 -2.61
CA VAL A 233 -6.34 -6.25 -1.88
C VAL A 233 -7.40 -5.58 -2.71
N TYR A 234 -8.63 -5.53 -2.21
CA TYR A 234 -9.68 -4.71 -2.81
C TYR A 234 -9.36 -3.23 -2.57
N VAL A 235 -8.94 -2.55 -3.62
CA VAL A 235 -8.66 -1.11 -3.58
C VAL A 235 -9.95 -0.31 -3.67
N ARG A 236 -10.84 -0.76 -4.56
CA ARG A 236 -12.20 -0.28 -4.81
C ARG A 236 -13.08 -1.46 -5.27
N PRO A 237 -14.41 -1.32 -5.30
CA PRO A 237 -15.31 -2.41 -5.73
C PRO A 237 -14.94 -3.07 -7.05
N ALA A 238 -14.50 -2.29 -8.02
CA ALA A 238 -14.11 -2.79 -9.34
C ALA A 238 -12.58 -2.71 -9.58
N ILE A 239 -11.77 -2.58 -8.55
CA ILE A 239 -10.30 -2.48 -8.67
C ILE A 239 -9.65 -3.31 -7.57
N THR A 240 -8.99 -4.39 -7.97
CA THR A 240 -8.29 -5.29 -7.04
C THR A 240 -6.82 -5.41 -7.43
N MET A 241 -5.94 -5.23 -6.45
CA MET A 241 -4.50 -5.39 -6.57
C MET A 241 -4.08 -6.78 -6.12
N ILE A 242 -3.24 -7.43 -6.90
CA ILE A 242 -2.70 -8.78 -6.64
C ILE A 242 -1.17 -8.68 -6.63
N PRO A 243 -0.52 -8.71 -5.45
CA PRO A 243 0.94 -8.75 -5.37
C PRO A 243 1.45 -10.10 -5.86
N MET A 244 2.14 -10.12 -7.00
CA MET A 244 2.75 -11.29 -7.61
C MET A 244 4.24 -11.30 -7.32
N ARG A 245 4.82 -12.44 -6.92
CA ARG A 245 6.26 -12.56 -6.64
C ARG A 245 7.07 -12.39 -7.90
N THR A 246 8.03 -11.49 -7.85
CA THR A 246 8.89 -11.16 -8.99
C THR A 246 10.33 -10.92 -8.54
N GLU A 247 11.27 -11.08 -9.47
CA GLU A 247 12.64 -10.64 -9.29
C GLU A 247 12.72 -9.13 -9.51
N THR A 248 12.49 -8.36 -8.44
CA THR A 248 12.51 -6.89 -8.45
C THR A 248 13.54 -6.33 -7.46
N ILE A 249 13.73 -5.02 -7.47
CA ILE A 249 14.74 -4.34 -6.65
C ILE A 249 14.30 -4.28 -5.17
N PRO A 250 15.11 -4.78 -4.22
CA PRO A 250 14.81 -4.65 -2.80
C PRO A 250 14.57 -3.19 -2.35
N PRO A 251 13.69 -2.93 -1.38
CA PRO A 251 13.01 -3.90 -0.50
C PRO A 251 11.73 -4.53 -1.08
N ALA A 252 11.39 -4.26 -2.33
CA ALA A 252 10.26 -4.91 -2.99
C ALA A 252 10.59 -6.38 -3.26
N THR A 253 9.56 -7.24 -3.16
CA THR A 253 9.62 -8.68 -3.44
C THR A 253 8.49 -9.13 -4.35
N HIS A 254 7.63 -8.19 -4.72
CA HIS A 254 6.42 -8.40 -5.52
C HIS A 254 6.17 -7.23 -6.44
N THR A 255 5.61 -7.50 -7.60
CA THR A 255 5.00 -6.51 -8.48
C THR A 255 3.49 -6.63 -8.37
N ASN A 256 2.79 -5.51 -8.37
CA ASN A 256 1.34 -5.48 -8.24
C ASN A 256 0.68 -5.63 -9.62
N ALA A 257 0.10 -6.79 -9.89
CA ALA A 257 -0.90 -6.89 -10.93
C ALA A 257 -2.21 -6.22 -10.46
N VAL A 258 -2.97 -5.62 -11.38
CA VAL A 258 -4.23 -4.96 -11.04
C VAL A 258 -5.33 -5.43 -11.99
N VAL A 259 -6.45 -5.91 -11.42
CA VAL A 259 -7.67 -6.20 -12.16
C VAL A 259 -8.61 -5.01 -12.02
N VAL A 260 -9.07 -4.47 -13.14
CA VAL A 260 -10.01 -3.34 -13.19
C VAL A 260 -11.24 -3.70 -14.01
N GLY A 261 -12.42 -3.44 -13.46
CA GLY A 261 -13.73 -3.74 -14.04
C GLY A 261 -14.54 -4.71 -13.17
N ASP A 262 -15.84 -4.83 -13.40
CA ASP A 262 -16.78 -5.73 -12.73
C ASP A 262 -17.88 -6.24 -13.69
N GLY A 263 -17.48 -6.54 -14.88
CA GLY A 263 -18.22 -7.04 -16.03
C GLY A 263 -17.19 -7.45 -17.07
N ASP A 264 -16.89 -6.59 -18.04
CA ASP A 264 -15.63 -6.66 -18.78
C ASP A 264 -14.49 -6.18 -17.87
N VAL A 265 -13.33 -6.84 -17.92
CA VAL A 265 -12.17 -6.51 -17.09
C VAL A 265 -10.90 -6.33 -17.93
N VAL A 266 -9.96 -5.55 -17.40
CA VAL A 266 -8.57 -5.54 -17.87
C VAL A 266 -7.66 -6.00 -16.76
N ILE A 267 -6.52 -6.56 -17.14
CA ILE A 267 -5.44 -6.98 -16.24
C ILE A 267 -4.23 -6.11 -16.53
N VAL A 268 -3.74 -5.39 -15.54
CA VAL A 268 -2.54 -4.54 -15.66
C VAL A 268 -1.36 -5.30 -15.06
N ASP A 269 -0.23 -5.34 -15.78
CA ASP A 269 1.08 -5.85 -15.33
C ASP A 269 1.04 -7.23 -14.63
N PRO A 270 0.62 -8.30 -15.27
CA PRO A 270 0.74 -9.65 -14.70
C PRO A 270 2.22 -10.05 -14.65
N GLY A 271 2.93 -9.70 -13.57
CA GLY A 271 4.39 -9.74 -13.49
C GLY A 271 5.02 -11.12 -13.30
N SER A 272 4.25 -12.12 -12.85
CA SER A 272 4.75 -13.47 -12.53
C SER A 272 4.05 -14.55 -13.33
N ASP A 273 4.78 -15.57 -13.73
CA ASP A 273 4.28 -16.82 -14.34
C ASP A 273 4.21 -17.98 -13.33
N ALA A 274 4.54 -17.74 -12.07
CA ALA A 274 4.43 -18.75 -11.01
C ALA A 274 2.97 -19.20 -10.83
N GLU A 275 2.76 -20.52 -10.79
CA GLU A 275 1.44 -21.15 -10.81
C GLU A 275 0.50 -20.61 -9.72
N ASP A 276 0.98 -20.48 -8.48
CA ASP A 276 0.18 -20.01 -7.36
C ASP A 276 -0.10 -18.48 -7.40
N ASP A 277 0.76 -17.69 -8.07
CA ASP A 277 0.50 -16.26 -8.32
C ASP A 277 -0.56 -16.10 -9.43
N LEU A 278 -0.44 -16.91 -10.50
CA LEU A 278 -1.45 -16.96 -11.56
C LEU A 278 -2.80 -17.45 -11.03
N GLU A 279 -2.81 -18.46 -10.15
CA GLU A 279 -4.05 -18.95 -9.53
C GLU A 279 -4.74 -17.84 -8.70
N ALA A 280 -3.97 -17.07 -7.93
CA ALA A 280 -4.50 -15.93 -7.18
C ALA A 280 -5.07 -14.84 -8.12
N LEU A 281 -4.36 -14.53 -9.20
CA LEU A 281 -4.83 -13.60 -10.24
C LEU A 281 -6.11 -14.10 -10.90
N HIS A 282 -6.16 -15.36 -11.31
CA HIS A 282 -7.31 -15.95 -11.99
C HIS A 282 -8.56 -15.95 -11.11
N ARG A 283 -8.44 -16.26 -9.82
CA ARG A 283 -9.54 -16.18 -8.87
C ARG A 283 -10.14 -14.77 -8.81
N VAL A 284 -9.30 -13.76 -8.72
CA VAL A 284 -9.74 -12.36 -8.71
C VAL A 284 -10.40 -11.98 -10.03
N VAL A 285 -9.85 -12.40 -11.17
CA VAL A 285 -10.46 -12.16 -12.49
C VAL A 285 -11.86 -12.77 -12.55
N GLU A 286 -12.03 -14.02 -12.11
CA GLU A 286 -13.31 -14.72 -12.11
C GLU A 286 -14.35 -14.05 -11.18
N GLU A 287 -13.92 -13.50 -10.04
CA GLU A 287 -14.79 -12.70 -9.14
C GLU A 287 -15.26 -11.39 -9.78
N HIS A 288 -14.44 -10.78 -10.63
CA HIS A 288 -14.74 -9.52 -11.30
C HIS A 288 -15.52 -9.70 -12.61
N LEU A 289 -15.42 -10.86 -13.26
CA LEU A 289 -16.16 -11.12 -14.48
C LEU A 289 -17.66 -11.20 -14.21
N GLY A 290 -18.42 -10.29 -14.80
CA GLY A 290 -19.88 -10.36 -14.79
C GLY A 290 -20.45 -11.40 -15.77
N PRO A 291 -21.75 -11.68 -15.73
CA PRO A 291 -22.40 -12.58 -16.68
C PRO A 291 -22.15 -12.12 -18.12
N GLY A 292 -21.48 -12.97 -18.91
CA GLY A 292 -21.10 -12.67 -20.29
C GLY A 292 -19.92 -11.71 -20.46
N GLY A 293 -19.29 -11.32 -19.35
CA GLY A 293 -18.09 -10.50 -19.34
C GLY A 293 -16.84 -11.26 -19.81
N ARG A 294 -15.82 -10.53 -20.19
CA ARG A 294 -14.56 -11.08 -20.69
C ARG A 294 -13.35 -10.29 -20.20
N VAL A 295 -12.19 -10.92 -20.24
CA VAL A 295 -10.92 -10.19 -20.14
C VAL A 295 -10.71 -9.45 -21.47
N ARG A 296 -10.88 -8.13 -21.44
CA ARG A 296 -10.83 -7.28 -22.61
C ARG A 296 -9.41 -7.14 -23.16
N SER A 297 -8.46 -6.98 -22.27
CA SER A 297 -7.03 -6.91 -22.62
C SER A 297 -6.12 -7.07 -21.39
N VAL A 298 -4.86 -7.40 -21.66
CA VAL A 298 -3.75 -7.19 -20.74
C VAL A 298 -3.15 -5.82 -21.08
N LEU A 299 -3.02 -4.96 -20.08
CA LEU A 299 -2.42 -3.64 -20.20
C LEU A 299 -1.02 -3.66 -19.59
N LEU A 300 -0.04 -3.08 -20.28
CA LEU A 300 1.32 -3.00 -19.79
C LEU A 300 1.70 -1.55 -19.49
N THR A 301 2.16 -1.30 -18.26
CA THR A 301 2.70 0.02 -17.91
C THR A 301 4.03 0.26 -18.61
N HIS A 302 4.91 -0.74 -18.65
CA HIS A 302 6.21 -0.68 -19.31
C HIS A 302 6.79 -2.10 -19.53
N ALA A 303 8.02 -2.20 -20.04
CA ALA A 303 8.61 -3.45 -20.51
C ALA A 303 9.61 -4.11 -19.53
N HIS A 304 9.66 -3.73 -18.25
CA HIS A 304 10.53 -4.42 -17.30
C HIS A 304 10.02 -5.84 -17.02
N ARG A 305 10.95 -6.76 -16.77
CA ARG A 305 10.66 -8.20 -16.66
C ARG A 305 9.63 -8.54 -15.60
N ASP A 306 9.71 -7.86 -14.48
CA ASP A 306 8.82 -8.05 -13.34
C ASP A 306 7.40 -7.51 -13.54
N HIS A 307 7.12 -6.83 -14.68
CA HIS A 307 5.77 -6.40 -15.07
C HIS A 307 5.16 -7.27 -16.18
N ILE A 308 5.98 -7.99 -16.91
CA ILE A 308 5.54 -8.72 -18.11
C ILE A 308 5.60 -10.25 -17.98
N GLY A 309 6.16 -10.79 -16.88
CA GLY A 309 6.48 -12.22 -16.75
C GLY A 309 5.30 -13.18 -16.98
N GLY A 310 4.09 -12.81 -16.52
CA GLY A 310 2.89 -13.63 -16.65
C GLY A 310 2.03 -13.34 -17.89
N VAL A 311 2.42 -12.40 -18.75
CA VAL A 311 1.61 -11.95 -19.91
C VAL A 311 1.20 -13.12 -20.80
N GLU A 312 2.13 -13.99 -21.16
CA GLU A 312 1.85 -15.11 -22.06
C GLU A 312 0.88 -16.13 -21.44
N ALA A 313 1.02 -16.41 -20.15
CA ALA A 313 0.11 -17.29 -19.42
C ALA A 313 -1.32 -16.74 -19.39
N VAL A 314 -1.48 -15.44 -19.12
CA VAL A 314 -2.77 -14.74 -19.09
C VAL A 314 -3.37 -14.70 -20.51
N ARG A 315 -2.56 -14.36 -21.51
CA ARG A 315 -2.98 -14.35 -22.93
C ARG A 315 -3.50 -15.72 -23.36
N LYS A 316 -2.77 -16.78 -23.03
CA LYS A 316 -3.16 -18.17 -23.35
C LYS A 316 -4.47 -18.58 -22.67
N ARG A 317 -4.67 -18.19 -21.40
CA ARG A 317 -5.86 -18.59 -20.64
C ARG A 317 -7.12 -17.88 -21.14
N TYR A 318 -7.05 -16.58 -21.39
CA TYR A 318 -8.24 -15.76 -21.68
C TYR A 318 -8.40 -15.39 -23.15
N GLY A 319 -7.42 -15.67 -24.02
CA GLY A 319 -7.41 -15.17 -25.38
C GLY A 319 -7.34 -13.65 -25.47
N ALA A 320 -6.85 -13.00 -24.40
CA ALA A 320 -6.90 -11.55 -24.27
C ALA A 320 -5.78 -10.89 -25.08
N PRO A 321 -6.09 -9.81 -25.85
CA PRO A 321 -5.07 -9.04 -26.55
C PRO A 321 -4.19 -8.26 -25.56
N VAL A 322 -2.93 -7.99 -25.95
CA VAL A 322 -1.96 -7.24 -25.14
C VAL A 322 -1.80 -5.84 -25.69
N TRP A 323 -2.01 -4.85 -24.84
CA TRP A 323 -1.96 -3.42 -25.17
C TRP A 323 -0.85 -2.73 -24.36
N GLY A 324 -0.09 -1.86 -25.00
CA GLY A 324 1.01 -1.15 -24.35
C GLY A 324 1.52 0.01 -25.20
N HIS A 325 2.49 0.75 -24.69
CA HIS A 325 3.22 1.77 -25.44
C HIS A 325 4.04 1.11 -26.57
N ALA A 326 4.21 1.78 -27.71
CA ALA A 326 4.92 1.23 -28.88
C ALA A 326 6.29 0.61 -28.55
N LEU A 327 7.06 1.23 -27.65
CA LEU A 327 8.38 0.76 -27.22
C LEU A 327 8.36 -0.55 -26.39
N VAL A 328 7.19 -0.99 -25.92
CA VAL A 328 7.04 -2.31 -25.25
C VAL A 328 7.11 -3.45 -26.29
N GLY A 329 6.73 -3.16 -27.54
CA GLY A 329 6.66 -4.11 -28.64
C GLY A 329 7.97 -4.83 -28.96
N ASP A 330 9.12 -4.25 -28.58
CA ASP A 330 10.45 -4.88 -28.73
C ASP A 330 10.63 -6.08 -27.78
N ARG A 331 9.82 -6.20 -26.72
CA ARG A 331 9.91 -7.28 -25.71
C ARG A 331 8.68 -8.17 -25.66
N VAL A 332 7.50 -7.62 -25.91
CA VAL A 332 6.22 -8.34 -25.88
C VAL A 332 5.42 -7.96 -27.13
N PRO A 333 4.98 -8.92 -27.95
CA PRO A 333 4.12 -8.64 -29.10
C PRO A 333 2.82 -7.95 -28.66
N LEU A 334 2.58 -6.75 -29.16
CA LEU A 334 1.39 -5.98 -28.89
C LEU A 334 0.32 -6.20 -29.96
N ASP A 335 -0.93 -6.33 -29.53
CA ASP A 335 -2.10 -6.36 -30.42
C ASP A 335 -2.64 -4.94 -30.69
N LEU A 336 -2.33 -3.99 -29.75
CA LEU A 336 -2.69 -2.58 -29.89
C LEU A 336 -1.66 -1.69 -29.20
N VAL A 337 -1.25 -0.63 -29.88
CA VAL A 337 -0.41 0.43 -29.32
C VAL A 337 -1.31 1.50 -28.69
N MET A 338 -1.08 1.79 -27.42
CA MET A 338 -1.76 2.85 -26.67
C MET A 338 -0.94 4.15 -26.71
N VAL A 339 -1.65 5.26 -26.74
CA VAL A 339 -1.07 6.60 -26.68
C VAL A 339 -1.73 7.43 -25.58
N ASP A 340 -1.12 8.55 -25.26
CA ASP A 340 -1.62 9.47 -24.25
C ASP A 340 -3.05 9.96 -24.56
N GLY A 341 -3.93 9.84 -23.58
CA GLY A 341 -5.33 10.29 -23.69
C GLY A 341 -6.30 9.23 -24.20
N ASP A 342 -5.85 8.07 -24.66
CA ASP A 342 -6.74 6.95 -24.98
C ASP A 342 -7.64 6.62 -23.79
N VAL A 343 -8.85 6.15 -24.08
CA VAL A 343 -9.84 5.77 -23.07
C VAL A 343 -10.27 4.34 -23.30
N ILE A 344 -10.12 3.51 -22.26
CA ILE A 344 -10.57 2.13 -22.24
C ILE A 344 -11.91 2.10 -21.51
N ASP A 345 -12.94 1.70 -22.23
CA ASP A 345 -14.31 1.59 -21.73
C ASP A 345 -14.56 0.15 -21.24
N LEU A 346 -14.94 0.01 -19.97
CA LEU A 346 -15.21 -1.27 -19.30
C LEU A 346 -16.65 -1.28 -18.81
N PRO A 347 -17.57 -1.82 -19.63
CA PRO A 347 -18.95 -2.01 -19.19
C PRO A 347 -19.04 -3.07 -18.08
N GLY A 348 -19.89 -2.80 -17.11
CA GLY A 348 -20.11 -3.65 -15.94
C GLY A 348 -21.19 -3.05 -15.04
N ARG A 349 -21.35 -3.60 -13.83
CA ARG A 349 -22.23 -3.03 -12.81
C ARG A 349 -21.79 -1.60 -12.45
N ASN A 350 -20.49 -1.42 -12.25
CA ASN A 350 -19.86 -0.12 -12.08
C ASN A 350 -19.08 0.19 -13.36
N HIS A 351 -19.73 0.89 -14.31
CA HIS A 351 -19.09 1.29 -15.55
C HIS A 351 -17.79 2.05 -15.29
N ARG A 352 -16.67 1.61 -15.88
CA ARG A 352 -15.33 2.18 -15.64
C ARG A 352 -14.72 2.73 -16.92
N LEU A 353 -14.13 3.91 -16.79
CA LEU A 353 -13.36 4.56 -17.85
C LEU A 353 -11.92 4.74 -17.40
N LEU A 354 -10.99 4.00 -18.02
CA LEU A 354 -9.55 4.16 -17.78
C LEU A 354 -8.96 5.06 -18.84
N ARG A 355 -8.42 6.19 -18.41
CA ARG A 355 -7.62 7.07 -19.26
C ARG A 355 -6.17 6.64 -19.23
N VAL A 356 -5.58 6.44 -20.41
CA VAL A 356 -4.15 6.18 -20.59
C VAL A 356 -3.38 7.49 -20.43
N MET A 357 -2.31 7.45 -19.68
CA MET A 357 -1.41 8.57 -19.41
C MET A 357 0.00 8.15 -19.77
N GLU A 358 0.63 8.79 -20.74
CA GLU A 358 2.08 8.65 -20.89
C GLU A 358 2.79 9.32 -19.71
N THR A 359 3.61 8.56 -19.01
CA THR A 359 4.34 8.99 -17.82
C THR A 359 5.81 8.57 -17.91
N PRO A 360 6.52 9.01 -18.97
CA PRO A 360 7.92 8.64 -19.16
C PRO A 360 8.79 9.15 -18.01
N GLY A 361 9.90 8.48 -17.79
CA GLY A 361 10.91 8.89 -16.83
C GLY A 361 11.59 7.75 -16.10
N HIS A 362 10.87 6.78 -15.54
CA HIS A 362 11.45 5.51 -15.09
C HIS A 362 11.85 4.65 -16.29
N SER A 363 10.95 4.55 -17.25
CA SER A 363 11.16 4.00 -18.58
C SER A 363 10.55 4.95 -19.63
N ARG A 364 11.10 4.98 -20.85
CA ARG A 364 10.52 5.76 -21.96
C ARG A 364 9.17 5.23 -22.42
N SER A 365 8.91 3.96 -22.20
CA SER A 365 7.64 3.30 -22.56
C SER A 365 6.56 3.43 -21.49
N HIS A 366 6.81 4.14 -20.38
CA HIS A 366 5.96 4.06 -19.21
C HIS A 366 4.60 4.73 -19.41
N LEU A 367 3.54 3.94 -19.10
CA LEU A 367 2.15 4.36 -19.03
C LEU A 367 1.62 4.23 -17.61
N ALA A 368 0.70 5.09 -17.23
CA ALA A 368 -0.17 4.95 -16.06
C ALA A 368 -1.63 4.97 -16.50
N PHE A 369 -2.52 4.39 -15.70
CA PHE A 369 -3.94 4.30 -16.02
C PHE A 369 -4.77 5.00 -14.94
N PHE A 370 -5.50 6.04 -15.32
CA PHE A 370 -6.35 6.80 -14.41
C PHE A 370 -7.81 6.38 -14.57
N GLU A 371 -8.33 5.69 -13.55
CA GLU A 371 -9.75 5.37 -13.46
C GLU A 371 -10.51 6.61 -12.94
N LYS A 372 -11.47 7.07 -13.74
CA LYS A 372 -12.05 8.40 -13.61
C LYS A 372 -13.07 8.50 -12.47
N GLU A 373 -13.91 7.49 -12.27
CA GLU A 373 -15.03 7.54 -11.32
C GLU A 373 -14.55 7.49 -9.87
N SER A 374 -13.75 6.49 -9.50
CA SER A 374 -13.13 6.37 -8.18
C SER A 374 -11.93 7.30 -7.99
N ARG A 375 -11.44 7.93 -9.08
CA ARG A 375 -10.19 8.72 -9.12
C ARG A 375 -9.00 7.89 -8.65
N THR A 376 -8.91 6.65 -9.13
CA THR A 376 -7.81 5.74 -8.82
C THR A 376 -6.77 5.77 -9.93
N LEU A 377 -5.51 5.97 -9.57
CA LEU A 377 -4.36 5.91 -10.47
C LEU A 377 -3.64 4.57 -10.30
N VAL A 378 -3.62 3.75 -11.33
CA VAL A 378 -2.70 2.61 -11.45
C VAL A 378 -1.40 3.16 -12.02
N ALA A 379 -0.40 3.30 -11.16
CA ALA A 379 0.77 4.14 -11.41
C ALA A 379 1.98 3.39 -11.97
N GLY A 380 1.97 2.05 -11.99
CA GLY A 380 3.17 1.29 -12.33
C GLY A 380 4.39 1.78 -11.54
N ASP A 381 5.54 1.82 -12.18
CA ASP A 381 6.79 2.29 -11.58
C ASP A 381 7.04 3.80 -11.69
N LEU A 382 5.97 4.57 -11.91
CA LEU A 382 6.03 6.00 -11.63
C LEU A 382 6.26 6.26 -10.14
N VAL A 383 5.68 5.40 -9.26
CA VAL A 383 5.83 5.50 -7.79
C VAL A 383 5.95 4.11 -7.18
N SER A 384 6.87 3.94 -6.24
CA SER A 384 6.90 2.78 -5.34
C SER A 384 6.32 3.14 -3.97
N GLY A 385 5.50 2.26 -3.42
CA GLY A 385 4.94 2.36 -2.06
C GLY A 385 5.97 2.04 -0.97
N LEU A 386 7.12 1.46 -1.30
CA LEU A 386 8.14 0.98 -0.35
C LEU A 386 9.39 1.85 -0.33
N SER A 387 9.83 2.34 -1.50
CA SER A 387 11.11 3.05 -1.67
C SER A 387 10.98 4.18 -2.71
N THR A 388 12.09 4.75 -3.11
CA THR A 388 12.17 5.61 -4.29
C THR A 388 12.42 4.78 -5.54
N VAL A 389 11.83 5.18 -6.65
CA VAL A 389 12.03 4.54 -7.95
C VAL A 389 13.43 4.86 -8.48
N VAL A 390 14.09 3.90 -9.08
CA VAL A 390 15.37 4.08 -9.78
C VAL A 390 15.13 4.69 -11.15
N ILE A 391 15.87 5.72 -11.48
CA ILE A 391 15.88 6.33 -12.82
C ILE A 391 17.25 6.07 -13.41
N ALA A 392 17.32 5.24 -14.43
CA ALA A 392 18.58 4.75 -14.99
C ALA A 392 18.66 5.03 -16.51
N PRO A 393 19.50 5.99 -16.95
CA PRO A 393 19.76 6.18 -18.38
C PRO A 393 20.37 4.92 -19.02
N PRO A 394 20.11 4.65 -20.32
CA PRO A 394 19.47 5.53 -21.31
C PRO A 394 17.94 5.42 -21.35
N ASP A 395 17.33 4.48 -20.66
CA ASP A 395 15.86 4.33 -20.64
C ASP A 395 15.20 5.32 -19.67
N GLY A 396 15.82 5.56 -18.51
CA GLY A 396 15.36 6.54 -17.53
C GLY A 396 15.76 7.97 -17.86
N ASP A 397 14.84 8.92 -17.62
CA ASP A 397 15.03 10.38 -17.78
C ASP A 397 14.45 11.14 -16.59
N MET A 398 15.33 11.80 -15.80
CA MET A 398 14.93 12.51 -14.59
C MET A 398 14.02 13.72 -14.87
N ARG A 399 14.23 14.41 -15.99
CA ARG A 399 13.40 15.58 -16.38
C ARG A 399 11.98 15.13 -16.73
N ALA A 400 11.88 14.09 -17.55
CA ALA A 400 10.60 13.48 -17.92
C ALA A 400 9.89 12.93 -16.69
N TYR A 401 10.61 12.27 -15.77
CA TYR A 401 10.08 11.71 -14.54
C TYR A 401 9.42 12.77 -13.64
N VAL A 402 10.11 13.89 -13.38
CA VAL A 402 9.55 14.97 -12.56
C VAL A 402 8.30 15.56 -13.21
N LYS A 403 8.33 15.81 -14.53
CA LYS A 403 7.15 16.29 -15.27
C LYS A 403 5.97 15.31 -15.20
N SER A 404 6.24 14.01 -15.27
CA SER A 404 5.21 12.96 -15.13
C SER A 404 4.59 12.97 -13.74
N LEU A 405 5.40 13.12 -12.67
CA LEU A 405 4.89 13.26 -11.30
C LEU A 405 3.99 14.50 -11.14
N GLU A 406 4.43 15.66 -11.64
CA GLU A 406 3.64 16.90 -11.60
C GLU A 406 2.32 16.76 -12.36
N ARG A 407 2.37 16.13 -13.53
CA ARG A 407 1.20 15.89 -14.37
C ARG A 407 0.16 15.00 -13.68
N VAL A 408 0.58 13.87 -13.10
CA VAL A 408 -0.36 12.97 -12.42
C VAL A 408 -0.85 13.55 -11.09
N ARG A 409 -0.04 14.37 -10.41
CA ARG A 409 -0.46 15.11 -9.23
C ARG A 409 -1.63 16.06 -9.52
N ALA A 410 -1.58 16.74 -10.68
CA ALA A 410 -2.65 17.65 -11.12
C ALA A 410 -4.00 16.94 -11.40
N LEU A 411 -4.03 15.61 -11.57
CA LEU A 411 -5.28 14.84 -11.68
C LEU A 411 -6.08 14.84 -10.38
N GLY A 412 -5.43 15.05 -9.23
CA GLY A 412 -6.05 14.97 -7.92
C GLY A 412 -6.60 13.56 -7.63
N ALA A 413 -5.86 12.52 -7.98
CA ALA A 413 -6.24 11.14 -7.68
C ALA A 413 -6.48 10.97 -6.17
N ARG A 414 -7.47 10.15 -5.79
CA ARG A 414 -7.80 9.85 -4.40
C ARG A 414 -7.10 8.59 -3.89
N THR A 415 -6.80 7.69 -4.82
CA THR A 415 -6.10 6.44 -4.53
C THR A 415 -5.04 6.20 -5.60
N LEU A 416 -3.87 5.72 -5.19
CA LEU A 416 -2.77 5.33 -6.07
C LEU A 416 -2.40 3.89 -5.79
N VAL A 417 -2.35 3.08 -6.84
CA VAL A 417 -1.83 1.70 -6.82
C VAL A 417 -0.46 1.74 -7.49
N PRO A 418 0.64 1.58 -6.72
CA PRO A 418 2.00 1.60 -7.26
C PRO A 418 2.35 0.26 -7.91
N GLY A 419 3.41 0.21 -8.72
CA GLY A 419 3.98 -1.06 -9.20
C GLY A 419 4.44 -1.98 -8.08
N HIS A 420 4.95 -1.39 -6.98
CA HIS A 420 5.44 -2.14 -5.81
C HIS A 420 4.95 -1.55 -4.50
N GLY A 421 4.55 -2.42 -3.55
CA GLY A 421 4.14 -2.03 -2.21
C GLY A 421 2.64 -1.72 -2.09
N PRO A 422 2.20 -1.17 -0.95
CA PRO A 422 0.79 -0.97 -0.66
C PRO A 422 0.17 0.18 -1.47
N PRO A 423 -1.14 0.14 -1.75
CA PRO A 423 -1.87 1.28 -2.28
C PRO A 423 -1.84 2.45 -1.29
N ASN A 424 -1.93 3.67 -1.82
CA ASN A 424 -1.83 4.91 -1.04
C ASN A 424 -3.05 5.81 -1.28
N ARG A 425 -3.56 6.45 -0.22
CA ARG A 425 -4.67 7.41 -0.27
C ARG A 425 -4.23 8.87 -0.06
N GLY A 426 -3.07 9.09 0.54
CA GLY A 426 -2.43 10.40 0.63
C GLY A 426 -1.66 10.75 -0.66
N VAL A 427 -2.32 10.68 -1.81
CA VAL A 427 -1.68 10.72 -3.14
C VAL A 427 -0.97 12.04 -3.38
N ASP A 428 -1.62 13.18 -3.08
CA ASP A 428 -1.01 14.50 -3.28
C ASP A 428 0.26 14.68 -2.46
N GLN A 429 0.21 14.30 -1.18
CA GLN A 429 1.37 14.36 -0.28
C GLN A 429 2.48 13.44 -0.78
N MET A 430 2.17 12.19 -1.13
CA MET A 430 3.16 11.23 -1.63
C MET A 430 3.87 11.76 -2.88
N LEU A 431 3.12 12.28 -3.86
CA LEU A 431 3.70 12.82 -5.09
C LEU A 431 4.53 14.08 -4.82
N ALA A 432 4.06 14.97 -3.93
CA ALA A 432 4.82 16.14 -3.50
C ALA A 432 6.16 15.76 -2.86
N GLU A 433 6.15 14.78 -1.95
CA GLU A 433 7.35 14.24 -1.30
C GLU A 433 8.34 13.65 -2.32
N ARG A 434 7.84 12.92 -3.34
CA ARG A 434 8.71 12.38 -4.40
C ARG A 434 9.36 13.51 -5.24
N ILE A 435 8.61 14.53 -5.61
CA ILE A 435 9.14 15.70 -6.34
C ILE A 435 10.19 16.43 -5.48
N GLN A 436 9.88 16.71 -4.22
CA GLN A 436 10.78 17.36 -3.29
C GLN A 436 12.08 16.56 -3.06
N HIS A 437 11.97 15.23 -2.96
CA HIS A 437 13.12 14.36 -2.82
C HIS A 437 14.07 14.48 -4.03
N ARG A 438 13.55 14.53 -5.27
CA ARG A 438 14.39 14.74 -6.47
C ARG A 438 15.04 16.12 -6.47
N ALA A 439 14.29 17.16 -6.13
CA ALA A 439 14.83 18.52 -6.01
C ALA A 439 15.92 18.63 -4.92
N LEU A 440 15.76 17.92 -3.79
CA LEU A 440 16.78 17.84 -2.74
C LEU A 440 18.08 17.21 -3.26
N ARG A 441 18.00 16.09 -4.01
CA ARG A 441 19.18 15.44 -4.59
C ARG A 441 19.91 16.38 -5.57
N GLU A 442 19.19 17.09 -6.43
CA GLU A 442 19.78 18.07 -7.34
C GLU A 442 20.45 19.23 -6.60
N ARG A 443 19.83 19.74 -5.54
CA ARG A 443 20.44 20.76 -4.68
C ARG A 443 21.76 20.27 -4.10
N ARG A 444 21.81 19.06 -3.55
CA ARG A 444 23.03 18.47 -3.01
C ARG A 444 24.12 18.28 -4.05
N VAL A 445 23.77 17.91 -5.28
CA VAL A 445 24.74 17.88 -6.39
C VAL A 445 25.42 19.24 -6.56
N LEU A 446 24.62 20.31 -6.63
CA LEU A 446 25.16 21.66 -6.83
C LEU A 446 25.96 22.19 -5.63
N GLU A 447 25.46 21.92 -4.40
CA GLU A 447 26.16 22.27 -3.17
C GLU A 447 27.50 21.53 -3.06
N SER A 448 27.56 20.24 -3.39
CA SER A 448 28.81 19.46 -3.36
C SER A 448 29.83 19.92 -4.38
N LEU A 449 29.40 20.58 -5.45
CA LEU A 449 30.28 21.12 -6.50
C LEU A 449 30.69 22.59 -6.28
N ALA A 450 30.18 23.22 -5.20
CA ALA A 450 30.48 24.64 -4.92
C ALA A 450 31.97 24.90 -4.63
N ASP A 451 32.64 23.93 -3.98
CA ASP A 451 34.05 24.02 -3.61
C ASP A 451 35.00 23.53 -4.72
N GLY A 452 34.46 23.07 -5.85
CA GLY A 452 35.27 22.65 -7.02
C GLY A 452 34.74 21.37 -7.69
N PRO A 453 35.40 20.99 -8.81
CA PRO A 453 35.02 19.78 -9.55
C PRO A 453 35.26 18.50 -8.76
N LEU A 454 34.35 17.52 -8.90
CA LEU A 454 34.46 16.22 -8.28
C LEU A 454 34.35 15.09 -9.31
N ALA A 455 35.03 13.98 -9.04
CA ALA A 455 34.76 12.71 -9.74
C ALA A 455 33.37 12.19 -9.34
N GLN A 456 32.72 11.45 -10.24
CA GLN A 456 31.34 11.01 -10.05
C GLN A 456 31.15 10.16 -8.77
N ASP A 457 32.10 9.29 -8.42
CA ASP A 457 32.02 8.49 -7.20
C ASP A 457 32.14 9.34 -5.92
N ALA A 458 33.03 10.34 -5.92
CA ALA A 458 33.12 11.26 -4.80
C ALA A 458 31.84 12.09 -4.65
N LEU A 459 31.29 12.57 -5.76
CA LEU A 459 30.02 13.29 -5.77
C LEU A 459 28.87 12.42 -5.27
N ARG A 460 28.81 11.13 -5.67
CA ARG A 460 27.82 10.18 -5.18
C ARG A 460 27.86 10.05 -3.66
N VAL A 461 29.05 9.91 -3.08
CA VAL A 461 29.20 9.82 -1.61
C VAL A 461 28.65 11.06 -0.92
N CYS A 462 28.95 12.26 -1.42
CA CYS A 462 28.43 13.51 -0.86
C CYS A 462 26.90 13.62 -0.99
N VAL A 463 26.36 13.34 -2.17
CA VAL A 463 24.93 13.49 -2.47
C VAL A 463 24.04 12.52 -1.69
N TYR A 464 24.55 11.31 -1.38
CA TYR A 464 23.82 10.25 -0.67
C TYR A 464 24.31 10.03 0.77
N ALA A 465 25.03 10.96 1.35
CA ALA A 465 25.55 10.86 2.73
C ALA A 465 24.48 10.67 3.80
N ASP A 466 23.22 11.07 3.53
CA ASP A 466 22.07 10.89 4.42
C ASP A 466 21.36 9.53 4.28
N THR A 467 21.79 8.70 3.33
CA THR A 467 21.25 7.36 3.07
C THR A 467 22.39 6.37 2.85
N PRO A 468 23.25 6.15 3.87
CA PRO A 468 24.45 5.32 3.74
C PRO A 468 24.13 3.85 3.43
N GLU A 469 22.91 3.40 3.72
CA GLU A 469 22.37 2.06 3.42
C GLU A 469 21.91 1.89 1.96
N ALA A 470 21.87 2.98 1.17
CA ALA A 470 21.46 2.89 -0.23
C ALA A 470 22.48 2.06 -1.04
N ASP A 471 21.96 1.17 -1.91
CA ASP A 471 22.84 0.42 -2.83
C ASP A 471 23.67 1.40 -3.69
N PRO A 472 25.01 1.34 -3.62
CA PRO A 472 25.87 2.28 -4.32
C PRO A 472 25.70 2.27 -5.84
N ARG A 473 25.32 1.13 -6.45
CA ARG A 473 25.10 0.99 -7.89
C ARG A 473 23.83 1.71 -8.32
N LEU A 474 22.73 1.50 -7.58
CA LEU A 474 21.46 2.16 -7.85
C LEU A 474 21.54 3.66 -7.61
N ALA A 475 22.29 4.08 -6.58
CA ALA A 475 22.59 5.49 -6.32
C ALA A 475 23.39 6.13 -7.47
N ALA A 476 24.38 5.41 -8.02
CA ALA A 476 25.17 5.89 -9.16
C ALA A 476 24.32 6.07 -10.43
N LEU A 477 23.45 5.10 -10.75
CA LEU A 477 22.52 5.18 -11.89
C LEU A 477 21.57 6.38 -11.75
N THR A 478 21.00 6.58 -10.56
CA THR A 478 20.10 7.71 -10.32
C THR A 478 20.82 9.05 -10.31
N LEU A 479 22.07 9.10 -9.80
CA LEU A 479 22.91 10.29 -9.90
C LEU A 479 23.18 10.65 -11.36
N GLU A 480 23.49 9.65 -12.20
CA GLU A 480 23.70 9.86 -13.63
C GLU A 480 22.48 10.53 -14.30
N ALA A 481 21.26 10.11 -13.95
CA ALA A 481 20.04 10.73 -14.44
C ALA A 481 19.88 12.19 -13.97
N HIS A 482 20.25 12.49 -12.72
CA HIS A 482 20.28 13.87 -12.22
C HIS A 482 21.32 14.72 -12.94
N LEU A 483 22.51 14.17 -13.17
CA LEU A 483 23.57 14.86 -13.90
C LEU A 483 23.16 15.17 -15.34
N ALA A 484 22.61 14.18 -16.06
CA ALA A 484 22.11 14.38 -17.42
C ALA A 484 21.06 15.51 -17.50
N LYS A 485 20.15 15.57 -16.51
CA LYS A 485 19.16 16.65 -16.40
C LYS A 485 19.85 18.01 -16.17
N LEU A 486 20.76 18.11 -15.20
CA LEU A 486 21.45 19.35 -14.84
C LEU A 486 22.39 19.82 -15.95
N GLU A 487 23.04 18.92 -16.71
CA GLU A 487 23.82 19.25 -17.91
C GLU A 487 22.90 19.83 -19.01
N GLY A 488 21.77 19.19 -19.29
CA GLY A 488 20.80 19.70 -20.24
C GLY A 488 20.16 21.05 -19.85
N GLU A 489 20.26 21.44 -18.56
CA GLU A 489 19.84 22.74 -18.03
C GLU A 489 21.02 23.76 -18.02
N GLY A 490 22.23 23.36 -18.40
CA GLY A 490 23.41 24.19 -18.36
C GLY A 490 23.86 24.56 -16.94
N ARG A 491 23.57 23.76 -15.93
CA ARG A 491 23.92 23.98 -14.52
C ARG A 491 25.19 23.27 -14.09
N VAL A 492 25.49 22.13 -14.70
CA VAL A 492 26.73 21.38 -14.51
C VAL A 492 27.35 21.06 -15.87
N ARG A 493 28.65 20.76 -15.88
CA ARG A 493 29.38 20.28 -17.06
C ARG A 493 30.32 19.15 -16.69
N ARG A 494 30.69 18.32 -17.66
CA ARG A 494 31.73 17.29 -17.53
C ARG A 494 32.97 17.76 -18.22
N ASP A 495 34.12 17.62 -17.56
CA ASP A 495 35.42 18.00 -18.06
C ASP A 495 36.47 17.02 -17.55
N GLY A 496 37.16 16.32 -18.45
CA GLY A 496 38.23 15.39 -18.10
C GLY A 496 37.88 14.29 -17.10
N GLY A 497 36.59 13.85 -17.05
CA GLY A 497 36.11 12.85 -16.09
C GLY A 497 35.65 13.43 -14.74
N LEU A 498 35.74 14.75 -14.58
CA LEU A 498 35.23 15.50 -13.44
C LEU A 498 33.89 16.17 -13.78
N ILE A 499 33.10 16.40 -12.76
CA ILE A 499 31.82 17.14 -12.83
C ILE A 499 32.03 18.49 -12.14
N ALA A 500 31.64 19.58 -12.78
CA ALA A 500 31.78 20.94 -12.28
C ALA A 500 30.51 21.77 -12.51
N LEU A 501 30.35 22.86 -11.77
CA LEU A 501 29.30 23.86 -12.07
C LEU A 501 29.56 24.50 -13.42
N ALA A 502 28.49 24.67 -14.22
CA ALA A 502 28.56 25.36 -15.49
C ALA A 502 28.55 26.89 -15.22
N GLY A 503 29.62 27.54 -15.12
CA GLY A 503 29.74 28.98 -14.80
C GLY A 503 30.88 29.30 -13.87
N GLY A 504 31.58 28.29 -13.35
CA GLY A 504 32.86 28.44 -12.68
C GLY A 504 33.98 28.61 -13.71
N GLY A 505 34.05 29.76 -14.34
CA GLY A 505 35.28 30.15 -15.07
C GLY A 505 36.44 30.18 -14.09
N SER A 506 37.55 29.50 -14.46
CA SER A 506 38.83 29.54 -13.77
C SER A 506 39.11 30.96 -13.23
N ARG A 507 39.26 31.06 -11.90
CA ARG A 507 40.03 32.19 -11.38
C ARG A 507 41.44 31.99 -11.94
N GLU A 508 41.73 32.66 -13.06
CA GLU A 508 43.12 32.87 -13.47
C GLU A 508 43.86 33.46 -12.28
N SER A 509 44.86 32.74 -11.82
CA SER A 509 45.86 33.23 -10.89
C SER A 509 46.56 34.40 -11.59
N GLY A 510 46.09 35.61 -11.36
CA GLY A 510 46.76 36.81 -11.78
C GLY A 510 48.15 36.88 -11.11
N VAL A 511 49.13 36.46 -11.87
CA VAL A 511 50.55 36.81 -11.58
C VAL A 511 50.66 38.33 -11.77
N ALA A 512 50.86 39.04 -10.68
CA ALA A 512 51.16 40.45 -10.70
C ALA A 512 52.45 40.65 -11.46
N PRO A 513 52.55 41.63 -12.41
CA PRO A 513 53.82 41.99 -13.03
C PRO A 513 54.67 42.69 -12.01
N GLY A 514 55.95 42.23 -11.88
CA GLY A 514 57.00 42.83 -11.07
C GLY A 514 57.23 44.29 -11.48
N ARG A 515 57.37 45.14 -10.48
CA ARG A 515 57.95 46.46 -10.64
C ARG A 515 59.44 46.24 -10.82
N ASP A 516 59.97 46.61 -12.00
CA ASP A 516 61.36 46.90 -12.15
C ASP A 516 61.58 48.41 -11.90
N ASP A 517 62.45 48.66 -10.96
CA ASP A 517 63.00 49.97 -10.69
C ASP A 517 64.02 50.39 -11.79
N ALA A 518 63.88 51.59 -12.27
CA ALA A 518 64.98 52.42 -12.66
C ALA A 518 64.57 53.90 -12.63
#